data_7266de5668efbd1d0275d6d3e11d6d02
#
_entry.id   7266de5668efbd1d0275d6d3e11d6d02
#
_cell.length_a   1.000
_cell.length_b   1.000
_cell.length_c   1.000
_cell.angle_alpha   90.00
_cell.angle_beta   90.00
_cell.angle_gamma   90.00
#
_symmetry.space_group_name_H-M   'P 1'
#
loop_
_entity.id
_entity.type
_entity.pdbx_description
1 polymer ?
#
loop_
_entity_poly.entity_id
_entity_poly.type
_entity_poly.pdbx_seq_one_letter_code
_entity_poly.pdbx_strand_id
1 'polypeptide(L)'
;MNFADIVKFIETKTAGKFSIIEGREVILVSPANWAEISTLLKNESELDFDYLMCISSYDKGDNKTYGAAYNFFSLKKQHYLEVRVDTEDGTAIPSVTSLWQTANWHEREAYDMMGIQFEGHPNLKRILLSDDWEGYPLRKNFKEPDYY
;
A
#
# COMPACT_ATOMS: atom_id res chain seq x y z
N MET A 1 19.80 7.41 5.94
CA MET A 1 19.14 7.34 7.27
C MET A 1 18.82 5.90 7.62
N ASN A 2 18.91 5.52 8.88
CA ASN A 2 18.38 4.25 9.34
C ASN A 2 16.87 4.37 9.60
N PHE A 3 16.21 3.25 9.91
CA PHE A 3 14.76 3.24 10.16
C PHE A 3 14.34 4.20 11.28
N ALA A 4 15.08 4.22 12.38
CA ALA A 4 14.77 5.10 13.52
C ALA A 4 14.83 6.59 13.15
N ASP A 5 15.80 6.98 12.32
CA ASP A 5 15.93 8.36 11.85
C ASP A 5 14.79 8.75 10.91
N ILE A 6 14.38 7.84 10.02
CA ILE A 6 13.25 8.04 9.11
C ILE A 6 11.96 8.22 9.91
N VAL A 7 11.69 7.34 10.86
CA VAL A 7 10.51 7.40 11.73
C VAL A 7 10.47 8.72 12.50
N LYS A 8 11.57 9.11 13.11
CA LYS A 8 11.66 10.37 13.85
C LYS A 8 11.38 11.58 12.94
N PHE A 9 11.91 11.57 11.74
CA PHE A 9 11.66 12.64 10.77
C PHE A 9 10.16 12.73 10.40
N ILE A 10 9.53 11.60 10.09
CA ILE A 10 8.11 11.55 9.76
C ILE A 10 7.27 12.01 10.95
N GLU A 11 7.61 11.58 12.15
CA GLU A 11 6.89 11.96 13.37
C GLU A 11 6.92 13.48 13.61
N THR A 12 8.06 14.12 13.42
CA THR A 12 8.17 15.58 13.55
C THR A 12 7.32 16.34 12.54
N LYS A 13 7.08 15.77 11.37
CA LYS A 13 6.30 16.40 10.30
C LYS A 13 4.80 16.11 10.38
N THR A 14 4.40 14.97 10.94
CA THR A 14 3.02 14.50 10.92
C THR A 14 2.35 14.43 12.29
N ALA A 15 3.08 14.71 13.37
CA ALA A 15 2.57 14.66 14.74
C ALA A 15 1.93 13.29 15.12
N GLY A 16 2.56 12.19 14.71
CA GLY A 16 2.17 10.84 15.15
C GLY A 16 1.01 10.20 14.40
N LYS A 17 0.80 10.54 13.15
CA LYS A 17 -0.26 9.97 12.29
C LYS A 17 0.05 8.56 11.77
N PHE A 18 0.89 7.83 12.45
CA PHE A 18 1.26 6.46 12.12
C PHE A 18 1.67 5.70 13.39
N SER A 19 1.81 4.39 13.27
CA SER A 19 2.37 3.54 14.32
C SER A 19 3.49 2.66 13.75
N ILE A 20 4.27 2.06 14.65
CA ILE A 20 5.32 1.11 14.26
C ILE A 20 4.81 -0.29 14.59
N ILE A 21 4.97 -1.24 13.67
CA ILE A 21 4.64 -2.64 13.92
C ILE A 21 5.70 -3.21 14.86
N GLU A 22 5.25 -3.71 16.01
CA GLU A 22 6.13 -4.25 17.03
C GLU A 22 7.05 -5.35 16.49
N GLY A 23 8.35 -5.23 16.80
CA GLY A 23 9.37 -6.18 16.37
C GLY A 23 9.75 -6.12 14.88
N ARG A 24 9.28 -5.09 14.16
CA ARG A 24 9.59 -4.91 12.73
C ARG A 24 9.96 -3.46 12.41
N GLU A 25 10.77 -3.29 11.38
CA GLU A 25 11.08 -1.97 10.82
C GLU A 25 10.04 -1.58 9.76
N VAL A 26 8.78 -1.49 10.19
CA VAL A 26 7.61 -1.22 9.33
C VAL A 26 6.72 -0.20 10.01
N ILE A 27 6.29 0.81 9.28
CA ILE A 27 5.27 1.74 9.77
C ILE A 27 3.88 1.33 9.27
N LEU A 28 2.88 1.52 10.12
CA LEU A 28 1.48 1.28 9.82
C LEU A 28 0.76 2.61 9.74
N VAL A 29 0.08 2.86 8.63
CA VAL A 29 -0.65 4.10 8.36
C VAL A 29 -2.10 3.78 8.07
N SER A 30 -3.03 4.58 8.60
CA SER A 30 -4.44 4.45 8.23
C SER A 30 -4.71 5.03 6.83
N PRO A 31 -5.76 4.57 6.11
CA PRO A 31 -6.12 5.17 4.82
C PRO A 31 -6.36 6.69 4.90
N ALA A 32 -6.91 7.18 6.01
CA ALA A 32 -7.16 8.61 6.22
C ALA A 32 -5.88 9.46 6.24
N ASN A 33 -4.76 8.90 6.67
CA ASN A 33 -3.47 9.60 6.79
C ASN A 33 -2.51 9.27 5.63
N TRP A 34 -2.86 8.31 4.79
CA TRP A 34 -1.93 7.81 3.77
C TRP A 34 -1.60 8.84 2.70
N ALA A 35 -2.57 9.62 2.25
CA ALA A 35 -2.34 10.66 1.25
C ALA A 35 -1.29 11.68 1.71
N GLU A 36 -1.36 12.13 2.95
CA GLU A 36 -0.41 13.07 3.55
C GLU A 36 0.98 12.45 3.70
N ILE A 37 1.05 11.25 4.28
CA ILE A 37 2.32 10.56 4.53
C ILE A 37 3.00 10.19 3.20
N SER A 38 2.27 9.66 2.22
CA SER A 38 2.85 9.30 0.92
C SER A 38 3.43 10.53 0.19
N THR A 39 2.72 11.65 0.25
CA THR A 39 3.20 12.91 -0.33
C THR A 39 4.50 13.37 0.35
N LEU A 40 4.57 13.26 1.66
CA LEU A 40 5.76 13.59 2.44
C LEU A 40 6.94 12.69 2.07
N LEU A 41 6.72 11.37 1.94
CA LEU A 41 7.76 10.42 1.55
C LEU A 41 8.38 10.77 0.19
N LYS A 42 7.57 11.23 -0.75
CA LYS A 42 8.01 11.59 -2.11
C LYS A 42 8.72 12.94 -2.15
N ASN A 43 8.16 13.94 -1.48
CA ASN A 43 8.51 15.34 -1.71
C ASN A 43 9.55 15.91 -0.72
N GLU A 44 9.68 15.33 0.49
CA GLU A 44 10.69 15.79 1.44
C GLU A 44 12.09 15.39 0.98
N SER A 45 12.97 16.38 0.84
CA SER A 45 14.33 16.18 0.35
C SER A 45 15.19 15.27 1.20
N GLU A 46 14.91 15.22 2.51
CA GLU A 46 15.61 14.32 3.45
C GLU A 46 15.22 12.86 3.25
N LEU A 47 14.00 12.60 2.83
CA LEU A 47 13.47 11.27 2.57
C LEU A 47 13.69 10.83 1.13
N ASP A 48 13.22 11.63 0.19
CA ASP A 48 13.41 11.48 -1.26
C ASP A 48 13.20 10.04 -1.75
N PHE A 49 12.07 9.43 -1.37
CA PHE A 49 11.71 8.09 -1.82
C PHE A 49 11.22 8.16 -3.28
N ASP A 50 12.17 8.15 -4.19
CA ASP A 50 11.93 8.25 -5.63
C ASP A 50 11.55 6.92 -6.29
N TYR A 51 11.74 5.79 -5.58
CA TYR A 51 11.49 4.47 -6.11
C TYR A 51 10.50 3.67 -5.25
N LEU A 52 9.31 3.44 -5.80
CA LEU A 52 8.36 2.48 -5.26
C LEU A 52 8.68 1.11 -5.86
N MET A 53 9.23 0.22 -5.05
CA MET A 53 9.69 -1.10 -5.50
C MET A 53 8.53 -2.02 -5.83
N CYS A 54 7.54 -2.10 -4.94
CA CYS A 54 6.33 -2.90 -5.15
C CYS A 54 5.24 -2.51 -4.15
N ILE A 55 4.01 -2.93 -4.46
CA ILE A 55 2.88 -2.94 -3.55
C ILE A 55 2.39 -4.38 -3.48
N SER A 56 2.38 -4.96 -2.29
CA SER A 56 1.89 -6.33 -2.06
C SER A 56 0.64 -6.29 -1.21
N SER A 57 -0.42 -6.94 -1.67
CA SER A 57 -1.66 -7.05 -0.90
C SER A 57 -1.59 -8.22 0.09
N TYR A 58 -2.32 -8.12 1.19
CA TYR A 58 -2.44 -9.17 2.18
C TYR A 58 -3.84 -9.21 2.80
N ASP A 59 -4.21 -10.39 3.29
CA ASP A 59 -5.45 -10.65 4.02
C ASP A 59 -5.10 -10.95 5.48
N LYS A 60 -5.68 -10.23 6.42
CA LYS A 60 -5.44 -10.42 7.86
C LYS A 60 -6.14 -11.66 8.44
N GLY A 61 -7.02 -12.29 7.67
CA GLY A 61 -7.69 -13.53 8.06
C GLY A 61 -8.92 -13.39 8.95
N ASP A 62 -9.39 -12.15 9.16
CA ASP A 62 -10.60 -11.85 9.93
C ASP A 62 -11.85 -11.68 9.03
N ASN A 63 -11.75 -11.96 7.75
CA ASN A 63 -12.77 -11.80 6.70
C ASN A 63 -13.24 -10.35 6.47
N LYS A 64 -12.56 -9.36 7.03
CA LYS A 64 -12.93 -7.95 6.85
C LYS A 64 -11.75 -7.01 6.63
N THR A 65 -10.56 -7.34 7.13
CA THR A 65 -9.38 -6.47 7.05
C THR A 65 -8.39 -7.00 6.02
N TYR A 66 -8.08 -6.14 5.08
CA TYR A 66 -7.08 -6.36 4.04
C TYR A 66 -6.07 -5.22 4.09
N GLY A 67 -4.97 -5.35 3.40
CA GLY A 67 -4.02 -4.28 3.38
C GLY A 67 -3.05 -4.34 2.22
N ALA A 68 -2.30 -3.27 2.09
CA ALA A 68 -1.24 -3.13 1.11
C ALA A 68 0.08 -2.79 1.80
N ALA A 69 1.12 -3.54 1.47
CA ALA A 69 2.49 -3.28 1.91
C ALA A 69 3.24 -2.58 0.77
N TYR A 70 3.76 -1.41 1.06
CA TYR A 70 4.51 -0.57 0.13
C TYR A 70 5.97 -0.64 0.48
N ASN A 71 6.81 -0.97 -0.49
CA ASN A 71 8.25 -1.02 -0.32
C ASN A 71 8.90 0.12 -1.08
N PHE A 72 9.50 1.05 -0.36
CA PHE A 72 10.14 2.24 -0.93
C PHE A 72 11.65 2.19 -0.78
N PHE A 73 12.32 2.74 -1.77
CA PHE A 73 13.76 2.95 -1.74
C PHE A 73 14.11 4.32 -2.29
N SER A 74 15.08 4.97 -1.70
CA SER A 74 15.65 6.19 -2.25
C SER A 74 16.98 5.85 -2.93
N LEU A 75 17.04 6.02 -4.25
CA LEU A 75 18.26 5.79 -5.03
C LEU A 75 19.36 6.79 -4.64
N LYS A 76 18.96 8.01 -4.34
CA LYS A 76 19.86 9.08 -3.99
C LYS A 76 20.36 9.00 -2.54
N LYS A 77 19.45 8.73 -1.62
CA LYS A 77 19.76 8.66 -0.17
C LYS A 77 20.20 7.27 0.30
N GLN A 78 20.02 6.25 -0.54
CA GLN A 78 20.39 4.86 -0.23
C GLN A 78 19.77 4.36 1.07
N HIS A 79 18.45 4.60 1.25
CA HIS A 79 17.69 4.09 2.39
C HIS A 79 16.36 3.47 1.93
N TYR A 80 15.79 2.65 2.80
CA TYR A 80 14.63 1.81 2.54
C TYR A 80 13.56 2.03 3.60
N LEU A 81 12.29 1.90 3.22
CA LEU A 81 11.16 1.93 4.14
C LEU A 81 10.05 1.01 3.65
N GLU A 82 9.51 0.20 4.54
CA GLU A 82 8.25 -0.52 4.32
C GLU A 82 7.12 0.20 5.07
N VAL A 83 6.03 0.46 4.35
CA VAL A 83 4.80 1.03 4.90
C VAL A 83 3.66 0.06 4.65
N ARG A 84 2.85 -0.19 5.66
CA ARG A 84 1.61 -0.95 5.52
C ARG A 84 0.40 -0.07 5.76
N VAL A 85 -0.62 -0.27 4.95
CA VAL A 85 -1.91 0.41 5.08
C VAL A 85 -2.97 -0.67 5.20
N ASP A 86 -3.53 -0.84 6.39
CA ASP A 86 -4.66 -1.73 6.62
C ASP A 86 -5.96 -0.99 6.29
N THR A 87 -6.90 -1.70 5.68
CA THR A 87 -8.22 -1.17 5.35
C THR A 87 -9.29 -2.24 5.55
N GLU A 88 -10.49 -1.82 5.88
CA GLU A 88 -11.65 -2.71 5.90
C GLU A 88 -12.22 -2.87 4.49
N ASP A 89 -12.86 -4.02 4.23
CA ASP A 89 -13.53 -4.29 2.96
C ASP A 89 -14.55 -3.19 2.64
N GLY A 90 -14.47 -2.65 1.44
CA GLY A 90 -15.30 -1.53 1.00
C GLY A 90 -14.74 -0.13 1.31
N THR A 91 -13.66 -0.02 2.08
CA THR A 91 -12.97 1.25 2.34
C THR A 91 -11.76 1.37 1.42
N ALA A 92 -11.72 2.41 0.60
CA ALA A 92 -10.64 2.62 -0.35
C ALA A 92 -9.37 3.15 0.33
N ILE A 93 -8.21 2.72 -0.19
CA ILE A 93 -6.91 3.30 0.12
C ILE A 93 -6.64 4.40 -0.92
N PRO A 94 -6.18 5.60 -0.53
CA PRO A 94 -5.78 6.61 -1.50
C PRO A 94 -4.71 6.09 -2.46
N SER A 95 -4.96 6.25 -3.77
CA SER A 95 -3.99 5.88 -4.80
C SER A 95 -2.73 6.75 -4.71
N VAL A 96 -1.58 6.16 -4.99
CA VAL A 96 -0.30 6.88 -5.06
C VAL A 96 0.25 6.95 -6.49
N THR A 97 -0.59 6.74 -7.48
CA THR A 97 -0.20 6.80 -8.90
C THR A 97 0.30 8.18 -9.33
N SER A 98 -0.21 9.24 -8.71
CA SER A 98 0.26 10.61 -8.98
C SER A 98 1.68 10.88 -8.46
N LEU A 99 2.15 10.10 -7.49
CA LEU A 99 3.49 10.22 -6.90
C LEU A 99 4.48 9.25 -7.54
N TRP A 100 4.04 8.01 -7.80
CA TRP A 100 4.86 6.97 -8.44
C TRP A 100 4.05 6.27 -9.53
N GLN A 101 4.46 6.42 -10.78
CA GLN A 101 3.74 5.82 -11.92
C GLN A 101 3.68 4.29 -11.87
N THR A 102 4.71 3.66 -11.30
CA THR A 102 4.73 2.20 -11.12
C THR A 102 3.59 1.69 -10.25
N ALA A 103 3.02 2.52 -9.39
CA ALA A 103 1.87 2.18 -8.57
C ALA A 103 0.64 1.77 -9.39
N ASN A 104 0.49 2.29 -10.61
CA ASN A 104 -0.67 1.99 -11.46
C ASN A 104 -0.90 0.47 -11.60
N TRP A 105 0.13 -0.27 -11.99
CA TRP A 105 0.07 -1.71 -12.20
C TRP A 105 -0.06 -2.48 -10.87
N HIS A 106 0.69 -2.08 -9.86
CA HIS A 106 0.66 -2.72 -8.55
C HIS A 106 -0.69 -2.55 -7.84
N GLU A 107 -1.30 -1.38 -7.93
CA GLU A 107 -2.62 -1.14 -7.36
C GLU A 107 -3.70 -1.95 -8.09
N ARG A 108 -3.62 -2.04 -9.41
CA ARG A 108 -4.53 -2.89 -10.19
C ARG A 108 -4.40 -4.38 -9.81
N GLU A 109 -3.17 -4.87 -9.60
CA GLU A 109 -2.95 -6.25 -9.16
C GLU A 109 -3.54 -6.49 -7.76
N ALA A 110 -3.32 -5.58 -6.81
CA ALA A 110 -3.90 -5.66 -5.48
C ALA A 110 -5.43 -5.65 -5.51
N TYR A 111 -6.03 -4.83 -6.37
CA TYR A 111 -7.46 -4.83 -6.63
C TYR A 111 -7.92 -6.17 -7.22
N ASP A 112 -7.24 -6.64 -8.26
CA ASP A 112 -7.62 -7.85 -9.01
C ASP A 112 -7.57 -9.11 -8.13
N MET A 113 -6.51 -9.26 -7.34
CA MET A 113 -6.30 -10.47 -6.53
C MET A 113 -6.98 -10.41 -5.16
N MET A 114 -7.10 -9.24 -4.54
CA MET A 114 -7.55 -9.08 -3.16
C MET A 114 -8.81 -8.22 -3.01
N GLY A 115 -9.20 -7.49 -4.05
CA GLY A 115 -10.37 -6.62 -4.01
C GLY A 115 -10.19 -5.30 -3.29
N ILE A 116 -8.97 -4.88 -3.05
CA ILE A 116 -8.68 -3.59 -2.42
C ILE A 116 -9.00 -2.47 -3.40
N GLN A 117 -9.82 -1.50 -2.96
CA GLN A 117 -10.15 -0.31 -3.74
C GLN A 117 -9.08 0.77 -3.54
N PHE A 118 -8.72 1.46 -4.62
CA PHE A 118 -7.77 2.58 -4.57
C PHE A 118 -8.44 3.85 -5.08
N GLU A 119 -8.70 4.79 -4.17
CA GLU A 119 -9.35 6.06 -4.50
C GLU A 119 -8.42 6.95 -5.33
N GLY A 120 -8.94 7.46 -6.44
CA GLY A 120 -8.20 8.34 -7.33
C GLY A 120 -7.32 7.60 -8.34
N HIS A 121 -7.37 6.27 -8.40
CA HIS A 121 -6.68 5.53 -9.46
C HIS A 121 -7.28 5.89 -10.82
N PRO A 122 -6.45 6.17 -11.85
CA PRO A 122 -6.94 6.64 -13.15
C PRO A 122 -7.76 5.61 -13.91
N ASN A 123 -7.55 4.31 -13.66
CA ASN A 123 -8.24 3.23 -14.37
C ASN A 123 -8.15 1.92 -13.59
N LEU A 124 -8.88 1.85 -12.47
CA LEU A 124 -8.87 0.67 -11.60
C LEU A 124 -9.73 -0.44 -12.19
N LYS A 125 -9.09 -1.38 -12.85
CA LYS A 125 -9.71 -2.58 -13.43
C LYS A 125 -8.77 -3.77 -13.33
N ARG A 126 -9.31 -4.96 -13.53
CA ARG A 126 -8.51 -6.20 -13.51
C ARG A 126 -7.35 -6.15 -14.51
N ILE A 127 -6.26 -6.80 -14.18
CA ILE A 127 -5.04 -6.84 -14.98
C ILE A 127 -4.60 -8.28 -15.31
N LEU A 128 -4.67 -9.19 -14.35
CA LEU A 128 -4.24 -10.58 -14.51
C LEU A 128 -5.40 -11.52 -14.87
N LEU A 129 -6.58 -11.24 -14.35
CA LEU A 129 -7.78 -12.02 -14.58
C LEU A 129 -8.68 -11.36 -15.64
N SER A 130 -9.59 -12.15 -16.23
CA SER A 130 -10.59 -11.63 -17.16
C SER A 130 -11.59 -10.71 -16.46
N ASP A 131 -12.18 -9.76 -17.19
CA ASP A 131 -13.12 -8.79 -16.64
C ASP A 131 -14.38 -9.43 -16.04
N ASP A 132 -14.75 -10.61 -16.53
CA ASP A 132 -15.90 -11.39 -16.08
C ASP A 132 -15.57 -12.36 -14.93
N TRP A 133 -14.33 -12.38 -14.44
CA TRP A 133 -13.94 -13.22 -13.30
C TRP A 133 -14.70 -12.83 -12.04
N GLU A 134 -15.23 -13.82 -11.34
CA GLU A 134 -15.94 -13.63 -10.07
C GLU A 134 -15.03 -13.87 -8.87
N GLY A 135 -15.03 -12.91 -7.94
CA GLY A 135 -14.30 -12.99 -6.69
C GLY A 135 -12.83 -12.58 -6.81
N TYR A 136 -12.13 -12.72 -5.69
CA TYR A 136 -10.74 -12.30 -5.51
C TYR A 136 -9.91 -13.48 -5.01
N PRO A 137 -9.09 -14.09 -5.89
CA PRO A 137 -8.47 -15.40 -5.62
C PRO A 137 -7.50 -15.46 -4.44
N LEU A 138 -6.88 -14.34 -4.06
CA LEU A 138 -5.92 -14.33 -2.95
C LEU A 138 -6.56 -14.13 -1.58
N ARG A 139 -7.86 -13.86 -1.52
CA ARG A 139 -8.58 -13.84 -0.24
C ARG A 139 -8.62 -15.22 0.37
N LYS A 140 -8.41 -15.33 1.68
CA LYS A 140 -8.40 -16.61 2.41
C LYS A 140 -9.75 -17.33 2.36
N ASN A 141 -10.84 -16.57 2.20
CA ASN A 141 -12.20 -17.12 2.08
C ASN A 141 -12.64 -17.39 0.63
N PHE A 142 -11.76 -17.23 -0.34
CA PHE A 142 -12.07 -17.50 -1.74
C PHE A 142 -12.35 -19.00 -1.95
N LYS A 143 -13.42 -19.30 -2.69
CA LYS A 143 -13.77 -20.66 -3.11
C LYS A 143 -13.73 -20.73 -4.62
N GLU A 144 -13.04 -21.73 -5.14
CA GLU A 144 -13.02 -21.95 -6.59
C GLU A 144 -14.43 -22.31 -7.08
N PRO A 145 -14.84 -21.75 -8.21
CA PRO A 145 -16.09 -22.14 -8.85
C PRO A 145 -16.06 -23.62 -9.25
N ASP A 146 -17.17 -24.31 -9.08
CA ASP A 146 -17.34 -25.66 -9.63
C ASP A 146 -17.44 -25.61 -11.14
N TYR A 147 -16.43 -26.12 -11.82
CA TYR A 147 -16.38 -26.19 -13.27
C TYR A 147 -16.95 -27.51 -13.83
N TYR A 148 -17.51 -28.36 -12.99
CA TYR A 148 -18.02 -29.69 -13.36
C TYR A 148 -19.51 -29.86 -13.05
#